data_b9123f1ebf45444bfca2ec778407a0d7
#
_entry.id   b9123f1ebf45444bfca2ec778407a0d7
#
_cell.length_a   1.000
_cell.length_b   1.000
_cell.length_c   1.000
_cell.angle_alpha   90.00
_cell.angle_beta   90.00
_cell.angle_gamma   90.00
#
_symmetry.space_group_name_H-M   'P 1'
#
loop_
_entity.id
_entity.type
_entity.pdbx_description
1 polymer ?
#
loop_
_entity_poly.entity_id
_entity_poly.type
_entity_poly.pdbx_seq_one_letter_code
_entity_poly.pdbx_strand_id
1 'polypeptide(L)'
;MPEGWESVPVSDLFLLNPKSEIDDTTHCGFIPMSLVEDGFSGNHLYEERIWKDIKKGYCHFQNGDIGIAKISPCFENRKSTIFENLPNGYGAGTTELVILRPIILYTKFYLYVFKSDWYVQEGTKYFKGVVGQQRVHKEIFTDLQIPLPPFAEQQRIVAEIERWFSLIDIIENEKDDLQTTIKQTKSKILDLAIHGKLVPQDPNDEPAIKLLKRINPDFVPCDNGHSEKLPSGWCIANLGMIGVWQSGGTPSRSNKSY
;
A
#
# COMPACT_ATOMS: atom_id res chain seq x y z
N MET A 1 -30.99 3.84 -15.38
CA MET A 1 -30.54 2.66 -14.65
C MET A 1 -30.85 1.41 -15.46
N PRO A 2 -30.15 0.29 -15.28
CA PRO A 2 -30.51 -0.97 -15.94
C PRO A 2 -31.93 -1.42 -15.58
N GLU A 3 -32.53 -2.27 -16.42
CA GLU A 3 -33.83 -2.86 -16.14
C GLU A 3 -33.78 -3.73 -14.88
N GLY A 4 -34.78 -3.62 -14.01
CA GLY A 4 -34.82 -4.34 -12.72
C GLY A 4 -34.02 -3.71 -11.58
N TRP A 5 -33.33 -2.57 -11.81
CA TRP A 5 -32.65 -1.82 -10.77
C TRP A 5 -33.56 -0.70 -10.24
N GLU A 6 -33.52 -0.51 -8.93
CA GLU A 6 -34.19 0.60 -8.26
C GLU A 6 -33.17 1.62 -7.71
N SER A 7 -33.60 2.84 -7.43
CA SER A 7 -32.82 3.86 -6.74
C SER A 7 -33.49 4.14 -5.40
N VAL A 8 -32.76 3.93 -4.32
CA VAL A 8 -33.31 4.01 -2.97
C VAL A 8 -32.38 4.81 -2.05
N PRO A 9 -32.90 5.53 -1.06
CA PRO A 9 -32.04 6.22 -0.09
C PRO A 9 -31.28 5.20 0.77
N VAL A 10 -30.05 5.56 1.18
CA VAL A 10 -29.22 4.71 2.06
C VAL A 10 -29.98 4.29 3.32
N SER A 11 -30.78 5.19 3.91
CA SER A 11 -31.57 4.92 5.12
C SER A 11 -32.60 3.78 5.00
N ASP A 12 -33.03 3.46 3.77
CA ASP A 12 -33.98 2.37 3.54
C ASP A 12 -33.28 1.00 3.51
N LEU A 13 -31.98 0.99 3.28
CA LEU A 13 -31.16 -0.22 3.15
C LEU A 13 -30.31 -0.52 4.39
N PHE A 14 -30.07 0.48 5.25
CA PHE A 14 -29.15 0.36 6.36
C PHE A 14 -29.67 1.01 7.64
N LEU A 15 -29.43 0.36 8.78
CA LEU A 15 -29.53 1.00 10.09
C LEU A 15 -28.25 1.82 10.35
N LEU A 16 -28.43 3.11 10.64
CA LEU A 16 -27.33 4.05 10.85
C LEU A 16 -26.86 4.05 12.31
N ASN A 17 -25.57 3.84 12.55
CA ASN A 17 -24.92 3.88 13.86
C ASN A 17 -25.67 3.08 14.94
N PRO A 18 -25.96 1.79 14.73
CA PRO A 18 -26.65 0.95 15.69
C PRO A 18 -25.87 0.90 17.01
N LYS A 19 -26.59 0.65 18.11
CA LYS A 19 -25.97 0.42 19.41
C LYS A 19 -26.01 -1.07 19.74
N SER A 20 -24.99 -1.53 20.44
CA SER A 20 -24.90 -2.90 20.95
C SER A 20 -25.10 -2.91 22.46
N GLU A 21 -25.91 -3.83 22.93
CA GLU A 21 -26.13 -4.10 24.35
C GLU A 21 -25.64 -5.52 24.64
N ILE A 22 -24.43 -5.64 25.16
CA ILE A 22 -23.77 -6.90 25.49
C ILE A 22 -23.15 -6.82 26.87
N ASP A 23 -22.80 -7.97 27.44
CA ASP A 23 -22.23 -8.06 28.78
C ASP A 23 -20.90 -7.29 28.87
N ASP A 24 -20.71 -6.61 30.00
CA ASP A 24 -19.56 -5.77 30.29
C ASP A 24 -18.21 -6.52 30.24
N THR A 25 -18.23 -7.83 30.49
CA THR A 25 -17.04 -8.69 30.52
C THR A 25 -16.71 -9.29 29.15
N THR A 26 -17.54 -9.05 28.14
CA THR A 26 -17.35 -9.61 26.79
C THR A 26 -16.09 -9.04 26.13
N HIS A 27 -15.26 -9.91 25.58
CA HIS A 27 -14.12 -9.54 24.74
C HIS A 27 -14.60 -9.11 23.35
N CYS A 28 -14.15 -7.98 22.86
CA CYS A 28 -14.59 -7.35 21.62
C CYS A 28 -13.42 -6.77 20.84
N GLY A 29 -13.61 -6.54 19.55
CA GLY A 29 -12.63 -5.85 18.71
C GLY A 29 -12.69 -4.34 18.89
N PHE A 30 -11.57 -3.69 19.19
CA PHE A 30 -11.44 -2.24 19.15
C PHE A 30 -10.70 -1.80 17.89
N ILE A 31 -11.32 -0.91 17.09
CA ILE A 31 -10.78 -0.49 15.80
C ILE A 31 -10.64 1.03 15.74
N PRO A 32 -9.43 1.57 16.00
CA PRO A 32 -9.10 2.95 15.68
C PRO A 32 -8.98 3.14 14.16
N MET A 33 -9.03 4.38 13.67
CA MET A 33 -8.95 4.70 12.23
C MET A 33 -7.68 4.17 11.54
N SER A 34 -6.57 4.04 12.27
CA SER A 34 -5.30 3.52 11.76
C SER A 34 -5.35 2.03 11.39
N LEU A 35 -6.30 1.28 11.95
CA LEU A 35 -6.46 -0.15 11.67
C LEU A 35 -7.51 -0.44 10.58
N VAL A 36 -8.09 0.58 9.96
CA VAL A 36 -8.90 0.46 8.74
C VAL A 36 -8.01 0.78 7.55
N GLU A 37 -7.88 -0.15 6.61
CA GLU A 37 -7.09 0.06 5.39
C GLU A 37 -7.79 1.05 4.44
N ASP A 38 -7.00 1.76 3.66
CA ASP A 38 -7.47 2.63 2.59
C ASP A 38 -7.57 1.89 1.24
N GLY A 39 -8.00 2.59 0.19
CA GLY A 39 -8.15 2.02 -1.14
C GLY A 39 -9.29 1.00 -1.23
N PHE A 40 -9.10 -0.02 -2.04
CA PHE A 40 -10.15 -0.99 -2.39
C PHE A 40 -10.13 -2.30 -1.58
N SER A 41 -9.10 -2.56 -0.76
CA SER A 41 -8.95 -3.80 0.00
C SER A 41 -10.13 -4.11 0.91
N GLY A 42 -10.61 -3.09 1.63
CA GLY A 42 -11.68 -3.26 2.62
C GLY A 42 -11.27 -4.03 3.88
N ASN A 43 -9.98 -4.25 4.09
CA ASN A 43 -9.46 -4.96 5.25
C ASN A 43 -9.41 -4.08 6.50
N HIS A 44 -9.40 -4.73 7.64
CA HIS A 44 -9.15 -4.09 8.92
C HIS A 44 -8.40 -5.03 9.87
N LEU A 45 -7.74 -4.44 10.85
CA LEU A 45 -7.23 -5.14 12.02
C LEU A 45 -7.98 -4.64 13.27
N TYR A 46 -7.84 -5.33 14.38
CA TYR A 46 -8.40 -4.91 15.66
C TYR A 46 -7.45 -5.18 16.82
N GLU A 47 -7.65 -4.43 17.91
CA GLU A 47 -7.11 -4.72 19.23
C GLU A 47 -8.20 -5.41 20.04
N GLU A 48 -7.88 -6.48 20.76
CA GLU A 48 -8.85 -7.11 21.64
C GLU A 48 -8.98 -6.30 22.95
N ARG A 49 -10.21 -5.96 23.34
CA ARG A 49 -10.54 -5.20 24.55
C ARG A 49 -11.82 -5.72 25.19
N ILE A 50 -11.99 -5.43 26.48
CA ILE A 50 -13.21 -5.75 27.21
C ILE A 50 -14.27 -4.68 26.92
N TRP A 51 -15.53 -5.10 26.68
CA TRP A 51 -16.63 -4.20 26.32
C TRP A 51 -16.83 -3.04 27.27
N LYS A 52 -16.72 -3.28 28.58
CA LYS A 52 -16.82 -2.24 29.60
C LYS A 52 -15.96 -1.01 29.32
N ASP A 53 -14.77 -1.22 28.75
CA ASP A 53 -13.78 -0.16 28.54
C ASP A 53 -14.02 0.62 27.23
N ILE A 54 -14.77 0.04 26.30
CA ILE A 54 -15.00 0.60 24.96
C ILE A 54 -16.47 0.89 24.63
N LYS A 55 -17.40 0.60 25.51
CA LYS A 55 -18.84 0.82 25.29
C LYS A 55 -19.26 2.30 25.28
N LYS A 56 -18.46 3.20 25.84
CA LYS A 56 -18.74 4.65 25.90
C LYS A 56 -17.72 5.45 25.13
N GLY A 57 -18.19 6.45 24.40
CA GLY A 57 -17.33 7.38 23.65
C GLY A 57 -16.90 6.86 22.27
N TYR A 58 -17.39 5.69 21.83
CA TYR A 58 -17.07 5.06 20.56
C TYR A 58 -18.32 4.70 19.75
N CYS A 59 -18.15 4.47 18.44
CA CYS A 59 -19.19 3.83 17.65
C CYS A 59 -19.19 2.32 17.92
N HIS A 60 -20.35 1.68 17.79
CA HIS A 60 -20.52 0.24 17.98
C HIS A 60 -20.81 -0.44 16.65
N PHE A 61 -20.29 -1.63 16.47
CA PHE A 61 -20.52 -2.45 15.28
C PHE A 61 -20.46 -3.94 15.63
N GLN A 62 -20.95 -4.75 14.72
CA GLN A 62 -20.85 -6.21 14.78
C GLN A 62 -20.37 -6.76 13.43
N ASN A 63 -20.05 -8.05 13.39
CA ASN A 63 -19.72 -8.73 12.14
C ASN A 63 -20.82 -8.52 11.10
N GLY A 64 -20.42 -8.15 9.86
CA GLY A 64 -21.30 -7.83 8.74
C GLY A 64 -21.70 -6.36 8.62
N ASP A 65 -21.45 -5.52 9.63
CA ASP A 65 -21.65 -4.06 9.51
C ASP A 65 -20.57 -3.43 8.60
N ILE A 66 -20.93 -2.35 7.91
CA ILE A 66 -19.97 -1.55 7.13
C ILE A 66 -19.56 -0.33 7.95
N GLY A 67 -18.26 -0.12 8.12
CA GLY A 67 -17.70 1.12 8.67
C GLY A 67 -17.16 2.01 7.56
N ILE A 68 -17.56 3.29 7.53
CA ILE A 68 -17.09 4.27 6.55
C ILE A 68 -16.50 5.46 7.29
N ALA A 69 -15.25 5.83 6.99
CA ALA A 69 -14.67 7.06 7.52
C ALA A 69 -15.43 8.28 7.02
N LYS A 70 -15.74 9.22 7.91
CA LYS A 70 -16.42 10.48 7.56
C LYS A 70 -15.51 11.71 7.57
N ILE A 71 -14.24 11.56 7.98
CA ILE A 71 -13.28 12.65 8.12
C ILE A 71 -12.28 12.65 6.96
N SER A 72 -11.93 13.86 6.47
CA SER A 72 -10.85 14.08 5.51
C SER A 72 -9.47 13.86 6.18
N PRO A 73 -8.46 13.22 5.50
CA PRO A 73 -8.54 12.66 4.14
C PRO A 73 -8.99 11.19 4.10
N CYS A 74 -9.43 10.63 5.22
CA CYS A 74 -9.76 9.20 5.32
C CYS A 74 -10.93 8.80 4.41
N PHE A 75 -11.92 9.70 4.25
CA PHE A 75 -13.06 9.47 3.35
C PHE A 75 -12.61 9.42 1.90
N GLU A 76 -11.83 10.38 1.45
CA GLU A 76 -11.28 10.46 0.08
C GLU A 76 -10.37 9.28 -0.23
N ASN A 77 -9.65 8.79 0.77
CA ASN A 77 -8.81 7.59 0.66
C ASN A 77 -9.62 6.28 0.73
N ARG A 78 -10.96 6.34 0.74
CA ARG A 78 -11.86 5.18 0.77
C ARG A 78 -11.64 4.27 1.98
N LYS A 79 -11.28 4.84 3.15
CA LYS A 79 -11.20 4.07 4.40
C LYS A 79 -12.60 3.61 4.79
N SER A 80 -12.92 2.40 4.35
CA SER A 80 -14.17 1.71 4.66
C SER A 80 -13.94 0.21 4.65
N THR A 81 -14.67 -0.52 5.51
CA THR A 81 -14.51 -1.95 5.71
C THR A 81 -15.84 -2.60 6.07
N ILE A 82 -15.97 -3.91 5.79
CA ILE A 82 -16.95 -4.76 6.45
C ILE A 82 -16.25 -5.33 7.68
N PHE A 83 -16.87 -5.19 8.85
CA PHE A 83 -16.31 -5.78 10.06
C PHE A 83 -16.54 -7.29 10.05
N GLU A 84 -15.46 -8.04 10.19
CA GLU A 84 -15.46 -9.51 10.16
C GLU A 84 -14.48 -10.06 11.21
N ASN A 85 -14.68 -11.31 11.59
CA ASN A 85 -13.80 -12.03 12.51
C ASN A 85 -13.54 -11.32 13.86
N LEU A 86 -14.50 -10.51 14.33
CA LEU A 86 -14.40 -9.85 15.61
C LEU A 86 -14.57 -10.86 16.75
N PRO A 87 -13.87 -10.70 17.89
CA PRO A 87 -14.11 -11.48 19.09
C PRO A 87 -15.58 -11.38 19.52
N ASN A 88 -16.23 -12.52 19.73
CA ASN A 88 -17.66 -12.65 20.01
C ASN A 88 -18.59 -11.93 19.01
N GLY A 89 -18.08 -11.56 17.84
CA GLY A 89 -18.83 -10.90 16.79
C GLY A 89 -19.10 -9.41 16.98
N TYR A 90 -18.54 -8.77 18.02
CA TYR A 90 -18.81 -7.38 18.35
C TYR A 90 -17.55 -6.55 18.45
N GLY A 91 -17.72 -5.23 18.22
CA GLY A 91 -16.63 -4.28 18.34
C GLY A 91 -17.10 -2.85 18.59
N ALA A 92 -16.12 -2.01 18.92
CA ALA A 92 -16.27 -0.56 18.98
C ALA A 92 -15.06 0.13 18.37
N GLY A 93 -15.23 1.36 17.92
CA GLY A 93 -14.13 2.08 17.26
C GLY A 93 -14.31 3.59 17.28
N THR A 94 -13.43 4.26 16.57
CA THR A 94 -13.42 5.72 16.49
C THR A 94 -14.78 6.28 16.05
N THR A 95 -15.20 7.37 16.67
CA THR A 95 -16.42 8.10 16.30
C THR A 95 -16.32 8.79 14.92
N GLU A 96 -15.16 8.78 14.29
CA GLU A 96 -14.98 9.25 12.92
C GLU A 96 -15.40 8.21 11.86
N LEU A 97 -15.86 7.03 12.30
CA LEU A 97 -16.58 6.08 11.47
C LEU A 97 -18.09 6.30 11.55
N VAL A 98 -18.76 6.15 10.43
CA VAL A 98 -20.22 5.94 10.34
C VAL A 98 -20.44 4.45 10.12
N ILE A 99 -21.32 3.87 10.92
CA ILE A 99 -21.64 2.45 10.86
C ILE A 99 -22.98 2.26 10.16
N LEU A 100 -22.96 1.41 9.14
CA LEU A 100 -24.13 1.02 8.35
C LEU A 100 -24.38 -0.48 8.53
N ARG A 101 -25.46 -0.84 9.20
CA ARG A 101 -25.88 -2.23 9.34
C ARG A 101 -26.86 -2.59 8.23
N PRO A 102 -26.51 -3.54 7.34
CA PRO A 102 -27.35 -3.88 6.18
C PRO A 102 -28.65 -4.58 6.63
N ILE A 103 -29.73 -4.30 5.88
CA ILE A 103 -31.04 -4.95 6.04
C ILE A 103 -31.25 -5.84 4.81
N ILE A 104 -30.96 -7.14 4.93
CA ILE A 104 -31.18 -8.14 3.85
C ILE A 104 -30.51 -7.76 2.52
N LEU A 105 -29.19 -7.49 2.57
CA LEU A 105 -28.37 -7.08 1.41
C LEU A 105 -27.14 -7.93 1.25
N TYR A 106 -26.55 -7.95 0.05
CA TYR A 106 -25.21 -8.47 -0.14
C TYR A 106 -24.21 -7.37 0.22
N THR A 107 -23.75 -7.37 1.47
CA THR A 107 -22.95 -6.30 2.09
C THR A 107 -21.74 -5.89 1.25
N LYS A 108 -21.07 -6.86 0.62
CA LYS A 108 -19.86 -6.65 -0.17
C LYS A 108 -20.11 -5.82 -1.43
N PHE A 109 -21.29 -5.94 -2.05
CA PHE A 109 -21.69 -5.07 -3.16
C PHE A 109 -21.70 -3.61 -2.72
N TYR A 110 -22.29 -3.31 -1.57
CA TYR A 110 -22.38 -1.95 -1.05
C TYR A 110 -21.03 -1.41 -0.55
N LEU A 111 -20.14 -2.26 -0.06
CA LEU A 111 -18.78 -1.82 0.21
C LEU A 111 -18.13 -1.26 -1.07
N TYR A 112 -18.28 -1.92 -2.22
CA TYR A 112 -17.76 -1.42 -3.49
C TYR A 112 -18.50 -0.16 -3.98
N VAL A 113 -19.80 -0.04 -3.77
CA VAL A 113 -20.53 1.20 -4.04
C VAL A 113 -19.94 2.36 -3.24
N PHE A 114 -19.70 2.18 -1.93
CA PHE A 114 -19.12 3.20 -1.05
C PHE A 114 -17.64 3.47 -1.31
N LYS A 115 -16.93 2.56 -1.97
CA LYS A 115 -15.55 2.76 -2.44
C LYS A 115 -15.47 3.35 -3.87
N SER A 116 -16.57 3.51 -4.58
CA SER A 116 -16.57 4.04 -5.94
C SER A 116 -16.19 5.53 -5.99
N ASP A 117 -15.60 5.96 -7.11
CA ASP A 117 -15.30 7.37 -7.36
C ASP A 117 -16.55 8.23 -7.29
N TRP A 118 -17.67 7.71 -7.80
CA TRP A 118 -18.94 8.40 -7.74
C TRP A 118 -19.34 8.73 -6.29
N TYR A 119 -19.30 7.76 -5.38
CA TYR A 119 -19.66 7.98 -3.97
C TYR A 119 -18.73 8.96 -3.28
N VAL A 120 -17.42 8.84 -3.52
CA VAL A 120 -16.42 9.78 -2.98
C VAL A 120 -16.67 11.21 -3.49
N GLN A 121 -16.96 11.38 -4.79
CA GLN A 121 -17.27 12.69 -5.36
C GLN A 121 -18.56 13.27 -4.80
N GLU A 122 -19.62 12.47 -4.63
CA GLU A 122 -20.85 12.94 -3.99
C GLU A 122 -20.59 13.37 -2.54
N GLY A 123 -19.84 12.57 -1.76
CA GLY A 123 -19.52 12.87 -0.37
C GLY A 123 -18.70 14.15 -0.20
N THR A 124 -17.75 14.41 -1.08
CA THR A 124 -16.89 15.61 -0.99
C THR A 124 -17.66 16.91 -1.26
N LYS A 125 -18.74 16.88 -2.01
CA LYS A 125 -19.62 18.05 -2.20
C LYS A 125 -20.25 18.55 -0.88
N TYR A 126 -20.39 17.69 0.09
CA TYR A 126 -21.06 17.93 1.37
C TYR A 126 -20.07 18.03 2.55
N PHE A 127 -18.80 18.30 2.27
CA PHE A 127 -17.82 18.51 3.32
C PHE A 127 -18.10 19.80 4.11
N LYS A 128 -18.06 19.68 5.44
CA LYS A 128 -18.15 20.80 6.38
C LYS A 128 -16.98 20.80 7.33
N GLY A 129 -16.45 21.97 7.67
CA GLY A 129 -15.32 22.17 8.59
C GLY A 129 -14.12 22.84 7.97
N VAL A 130 -13.03 22.91 8.72
CA VAL A 130 -11.76 23.53 8.30
C VAL A 130 -10.99 22.55 7.43
N VAL A 131 -10.27 23.05 6.42
CA VAL A 131 -9.42 22.24 5.52
C VAL A 131 -8.49 21.34 6.33
N GLY A 132 -8.46 20.06 5.96
CA GLY A 132 -7.68 19.01 6.65
C GLY A 132 -8.39 18.33 7.84
N GLN A 133 -9.58 18.83 8.26
CA GLN A 133 -10.43 18.20 9.28
C GLN A 133 -11.91 18.29 8.90
N GLN A 134 -12.21 18.31 7.62
CA GLN A 134 -13.57 18.34 7.13
C GLN A 134 -14.25 17.00 7.35
N ARG A 135 -15.56 17.03 7.52
CA ARG A 135 -16.38 15.82 7.68
C ARG A 135 -17.50 15.81 6.66
N VAL A 136 -17.77 14.63 6.14
CA VAL A 136 -18.91 14.36 5.26
C VAL A 136 -20.19 14.61 6.04
N HIS A 137 -21.14 15.28 5.42
CA HIS A 137 -22.44 15.55 6.04
C HIS A 137 -23.27 14.26 6.19
N LYS A 138 -24.11 14.21 7.22
CA LYS A 138 -24.92 13.03 7.54
C LYS A 138 -25.81 12.58 6.38
N GLU A 139 -26.33 13.51 5.59
CA GLU A 139 -27.22 13.26 4.46
C GLU A 139 -26.65 12.29 3.41
N ILE A 140 -25.30 12.21 3.28
CA ILE A 140 -24.64 11.21 2.42
C ILE A 140 -24.89 9.78 2.92
N PHE A 141 -25.08 9.62 4.21
CA PHE A 141 -25.30 8.31 4.85
C PHE A 141 -26.78 8.01 5.09
N THR A 142 -27.70 8.95 4.73
CA THR A 142 -29.14 8.77 4.91
C THR A 142 -29.92 8.95 3.61
N ASP A 143 -29.75 10.07 2.93
CA ASP A 143 -30.66 10.54 1.88
C ASP A 143 -30.12 10.30 0.47
N LEU A 144 -28.81 10.03 0.35
CA LEU A 144 -28.20 9.76 -0.94
C LEU A 144 -28.88 8.55 -1.59
N GLN A 145 -29.32 8.75 -2.83
CA GLN A 145 -29.91 7.69 -3.64
C GLN A 145 -28.83 6.76 -4.17
N ILE A 146 -28.89 5.49 -3.81
CA ILE A 146 -27.95 4.46 -4.24
C ILE A 146 -28.65 3.37 -5.05
N PRO A 147 -27.90 2.67 -5.94
CA PRO A 147 -28.49 1.62 -6.76
C PRO A 147 -28.84 0.37 -5.94
N LEU A 148 -29.99 -0.20 -6.21
CA LEU A 148 -30.44 -1.48 -5.66
C LEU A 148 -30.68 -2.48 -6.81
N PRO A 149 -29.66 -3.27 -7.20
CA PRO A 149 -29.85 -4.40 -8.12
C PRO A 149 -30.60 -5.56 -7.46
N PRO A 150 -31.18 -6.48 -8.23
CA PRO A 150 -31.64 -7.77 -7.70
C PRO A 150 -30.51 -8.49 -6.93
N PHE A 151 -30.85 -9.16 -5.82
CA PHE A 151 -29.85 -9.76 -4.91
C PHE A 151 -28.85 -10.71 -5.62
N ALA A 152 -29.35 -11.57 -6.52
CA ALA A 152 -28.48 -12.47 -7.30
C ALA A 152 -27.55 -11.70 -8.26
N GLU A 153 -27.94 -10.51 -8.69
CA GLU A 153 -27.09 -9.66 -9.54
C GLU A 153 -26.01 -8.96 -8.71
N GLN A 154 -26.31 -8.51 -7.48
CA GLN A 154 -25.31 -8.00 -6.54
C GLN A 154 -24.16 -9.02 -6.35
N GLN A 155 -24.51 -10.31 -6.17
CA GLN A 155 -23.51 -11.38 -6.02
C GLN A 155 -22.67 -11.57 -7.29
N ARG A 156 -23.28 -11.57 -8.48
CA ARG A 156 -22.55 -11.71 -9.75
C ARG A 156 -21.61 -10.54 -10.01
N ILE A 157 -22.06 -9.32 -9.72
CA ILE A 157 -21.22 -8.11 -9.85
C ILE A 157 -20.00 -8.20 -8.94
N VAL A 158 -20.17 -8.58 -7.68
CA VAL A 158 -19.06 -8.73 -6.74
C VAL A 158 -18.08 -9.81 -7.20
N ALA A 159 -18.59 -10.98 -7.63
CA ALA A 159 -17.72 -12.04 -8.13
C ALA A 159 -16.87 -11.60 -9.32
N GLU A 160 -17.43 -10.78 -10.21
CA GLU A 160 -16.70 -10.25 -11.36
C GLU A 160 -15.67 -9.17 -10.94
N ILE A 161 -16.01 -8.28 -10.01
CA ILE A 161 -15.07 -7.29 -9.44
C ILE A 161 -13.87 -8.02 -8.81
N GLU A 162 -14.11 -9.04 -7.99
CA GLU A 162 -13.06 -9.82 -7.31
C GLU A 162 -12.18 -10.57 -8.32
N ARG A 163 -12.77 -11.10 -9.37
CA ARG A 163 -12.02 -11.73 -10.46
C ARG A 163 -11.04 -10.73 -11.11
N TRP A 164 -11.50 -9.50 -11.39
CA TRP A 164 -10.65 -8.48 -11.97
C TRP A 164 -9.56 -8.00 -11.01
N PHE A 165 -9.89 -7.80 -9.74
CA PHE A 165 -8.89 -7.40 -8.73
C PHE A 165 -7.81 -8.48 -8.56
N SER A 166 -8.19 -9.76 -8.52
CA SER A 166 -7.22 -10.86 -8.48
C SER A 166 -6.27 -10.86 -9.70
N LEU A 167 -6.76 -10.54 -10.89
CA LEU A 167 -5.91 -10.42 -12.08
C LEU A 167 -4.95 -9.22 -11.99
N ILE A 168 -5.42 -8.10 -11.44
CA ILE A 168 -4.58 -6.92 -11.21
C ILE A 168 -3.47 -7.25 -10.22
N ASP A 169 -3.78 -7.91 -9.10
CA ASP A 169 -2.81 -8.33 -8.08
C ASP A 169 -1.72 -9.24 -8.68
N ILE A 170 -2.10 -10.17 -9.58
CA ILE A 170 -1.14 -11.03 -10.28
C ILE A 170 -0.18 -10.17 -11.13
N ILE A 171 -0.71 -9.21 -11.89
CA ILE A 171 0.11 -8.34 -12.75
C ILE A 171 1.05 -7.47 -11.92
N GLU A 172 0.59 -6.95 -10.78
CA GLU A 172 1.42 -6.14 -9.88
C GLU A 172 2.55 -6.96 -9.27
N ASN A 173 2.27 -8.17 -8.80
CA ASN A 173 3.27 -9.09 -8.27
C ASN A 173 4.32 -9.48 -9.34
N GLU A 174 3.89 -9.83 -10.55
CA GLU A 174 4.80 -10.16 -11.67
C GLU A 174 5.70 -8.97 -12.04
N LYS A 175 5.19 -7.74 -11.96
CA LYS A 175 5.98 -6.52 -12.19
C LYS A 175 7.07 -6.33 -11.14
N ASP A 176 6.79 -6.58 -9.88
CA ASP A 176 7.75 -6.48 -8.78
C ASP A 176 8.84 -7.56 -8.89
N ASP A 177 8.46 -8.79 -9.26
CA ASP A 177 9.39 -9.89 -9.54
C ASP A 177 10.31 -9.55 -10.73
N LEU A 178 9.77 -8.95 -11.79
CA LEU A 178 10.54 -8.51 -12.94
C LEU A 178 11.57 -7.43 -12.57
N GLN A 179 11.19 -6.44 -11.75
CA GLN A 179 12.14 -5.41 -11.28
C GLN A 179 13.26 -6.02 -10.43
N THR A 180 12.94 -6.96 -9.56
CA THR A 180 13.92 -7.70 -8.75
C THR A 180 14.88 -8.48 -9.64
N THR A 181 14.37 -9.20 -10.63
CA THR A 181 15.15 -9.96 -11.60
C THR A 181 16.09 -9.05 -12.42
N ILE A 182 15.61 -7.89 -12.88
CA ILE A 182 16.42 -6.90 -13.58
C ILE A 182 17.57 -6.41 -12.69
N LYS A 183 17.32 -6.10 -11.43
CA LYS A 183 18.33 -5.65 -10.46
C LYS A 183 19.40 -6.72 -10.26
N GLN A 184 18.98 -7.96 -10.05
CA GLN A 184 19.89 -9.11 -9.89
C GLN A 184 20.73 -9.35 -11.15
N THR A 185 20.11 -9.28 -12.33
CA THR A 185 20.79 -9.43 -13.62
C THR A 185 21.85 -8.34 -13.83
N LYS A 186 21.52 -7.07 -13.56
CA LYS A 186 22.50 -5.97 -13.63
C LYS A 186 23.68 -6.20 -12.68
N SER A 187 23.42 -6.62 -11.44
CA SER A 187 24.48 -6.95 -10.49
C SER A 187 25.36 -8.09 -10.99
N LYS A 188 24.76 -9.13 -11.55
CA LYS A 188 25.49 -10.27 -12.11
C LYS A 188 26.37 -9.90 -13.31
N ILE A 189 25.86 -9.03 -14.19
CA ILE A 189 26.63 -8.52 -15.33
C ILE A 189 27.86 -7.75 -14.85
N LEU A 190 27.71 -6.87 -13.85
CA LEU A 190 28.83 -6.13 -13.27
C LEU A 190 29.84 -7.06 -12.60
N ASP A 191 29.35 -8.06 -11.85
CA ASP A 191 30.20 -9.08 -11.21
C ASP A 191 31.04 -9.84 -12.26
N LEU A 192 30.41 -10.30 -13.35
CA LEU A 192 31.11 -10.95 -14.45
C LEU A 192 32.13 -10.02 -15.12
N ALA A 193 31.82 -8.73 -15.27
CA ALA A 193 32.71 -7.74 -15.88
C ALA A 193 33.99 -7.54 -15.06
N ILE A 194 33.82 -7.29 -13.73
CA ILE A 194 35.00 -7.04 -12.85
C ILE A 194 35.87 -8.27 -12.58
N HIS A 195 35.33 -9.47 -12.88
CA HIS A 195 36.10 -10.72 -12.83
C HIS A 195 36.62 -11.17 -14.19
N GLY A 196 36.50 -10.34 -15.24
CA GLY A 196 36.96 -10.65 -16.59
C GLY A 196 36.26 -11.83 -17.26
N LYS A 197 35.03 -12.14 -16.81
CA LYS A 197 34.20 -13.27 -17.29
C LYS A 197 33.11 -12.83 -18.28
N LEU A 198 32.92 -11.51 -18.46
CA LEU A 198 31.85 -10.98 -19.32
C LEU A 198 32.15 -11.08 -20.79
N VAL A 199 33.40 -10.86 -21.17
CA VAL A 199 33.88 -10.94 -22.56
C VAL A 199 35.10 -11.87 -22.66
N PRO A 200 35.32 -12.56 -23.81
CA PRO A 200 36.54 -13.30 -24.04
C PRO A 200 37.79 -12.39 -23.95
N GLN A 201 38.87 -12.91 -23.41
CA GLN A 201 40.14 -12.21 -23.39
C GLN A 201 40.78 -12.27 -24.79
N ASP A 202 41.31 -11.14 -25.32
CA ASP A 202 42.07 -11.12 -26.55
C ASP A 202 43.57 -11.28 -26.25
N PRO A 203 44.25 -12.31 -26.76
CA PRO A 203 45.70 -12.51 -26.58
C PRO A 203 46.57 -11.37 -27.12
N ASN A 204 46.03 -10.54 -28.04
CA ASN A 204 46.74 -9.39 -28.62
C ASN A 204 46.61 -8.12 -27.78
N ASP A 205 45.74 -8.12 -26.78
CA ASP A 205 45.59 -6.97 -25.88
C ASP A 205 46.88 -6.72 -25.09
N GLU A 206 47.25 -5.45 -24.95
CA GLU A 206 48.40 -5.09 -24.13
C GLU A 206 48.15 -5.44 -22.64
N PRO A 207 49.02 -6.22 -21.99
CA PRO A 207 48.85 -6.51 -20.56
C PRO A 207 48.84 -5.25 -19.69
N ALA A 208 47.94 -5.17 -18.75
CA ALA A 208 47.73 -4.02 -17.86
C ALA A 208 49.02 -3.56 -17.12
N ILE A 209 49.92 -4.48 -16.84
CA ILE A 209 51.19 -4.17 -16.20
C ILE A 209 52.09 -3.26 -17.08
N LYS A 210 52.02 -3.38 -18.43
CA LYS A 210 52.80 -2.53 -19.35
C LYS A 210 52.22 -1.09 -19.34
N LEU A 211 50.91 -0.95 -19.36
CA LEU A 211 50.24 0.34 -19.24
C LEU A 211 50.59 1.03 -17.93
N LEU A 212 50.50 0.31 -16.83
CA LEU A 212 50.77 0.86 -15.50
C LEU A 212 52.22 1.28 -15.31
N LYS A 213 53.19 0.52 -15.86
CA LYS A 213 54.61 0.92 -15.85
C LYS A 213 54.94 2.15 -16.72
N ARG A 214 54.12 2.47 -17.71
CA ARG A 214 54.25 3.76 -18.45
C ARG A 214 53.75 4.94 -17.60
N ILE A 215 52.75 4.73 -16.74
CA ILE A 215 52.22 5.75 -15.87
C ILE A 215 53.10 5.91 -14.59
N ASN A 216 53.53 4.81 -14.04
CA ASN A 216 54.42 4.76 -12.89
C ASN A 216 55.51 3.69 -13.14
N PRO A 217 56.77 4.08 -13.50
CA PRO A 217 57.86 3.15 -13.80
C PRO A 217 58.19 2.16 -12.66
N ASP A 218 57.94 2.58 -11.43
CA ASP A 218 58.21 1.76 -10.20
C ASP A 218 57.00 0.91 -9.79
N PHE A 219 56.00 0.79 -10.69
CA PHE A 219 54.79 0.00 -10.36
C PHE A 219 55.12 -1.48 -10.13
N VAL A 220 54.62 -1.97 -9.02
CA VAL A 220 54.63 -3.42 -8.65
C VAL A 220 53.18 -3.83 -8.39
N PRO A 221 52.67 -4.92 -9.01
CA PRO A 221 51.34 -5.43 -8.70
C PRO A 221 51.13 -5.72 -7.24
N CYS A 222 49.97 -5.37 -6.72
CA CYS A 222 49.59 -5.70 -5.36
C CYS A 222 49.12 -7.14 -5.26
N ASP A 223 49.51 -7.83 -4.17
CA ASP A 223 48.87 -9.05 -3.75
C ASP A 223 47.84 -8.70 -2.68
N ASN A 224 46.58 -8.83 -3.01
CA ASN A 224 45.47 -8.54 -2.07
C ASN A 224 45.03 -9.79 -1.28
N GLY A 225 45.73 -10.91 -1.40
CA GLY A 225 45.34 -12.17 -0.76
C GLY A 225 44.05 -12.79 -1.30
N HIS A 226 43.56 -12.26 -2.44
CA HIS A 226 42.38 -12.85 -3.12
C HIS A 226 42.82 -14.13 -3.85
N SER A 227 42.19 -15.26 -3.49
CA SER A 227 42.49 -16.59 -4.05
C SER A 227 42.04 -16.82 -5.49
N GLU A 228 41.27 -15.90 -6.06
CA GLU A 228 40.79 -16.04 -7.44
C GLU A 228 41.86 -15.61 -8.44
N LYS A 229 42.18 -16.51 -9.40
CA LYS A 229 43.07 -16.19 -10.51
C LYS A 229 42.45 -15.12 -11.40
N LEU A 230 43.13 -13.99 -11.57
CA LEU A 230 42.79 -12.99 -12.54
C LEU A 230 42.91 -13.53 -13.98
N PRO A 231 42.10 -12.99 -14.91
CA PRO A 231 42.32 -13.25 -16.33
C PRO A 231 43.72 -12.91 -16.79
N SER A 232 44.18 -13.56 -17.90
CA SER A 232 45.46 -13.26 -18.50
C SER A 232 45.54 -11.79 -18.88
N GLY A 233 46.66 -11.14 -18.60
CA GLY A 233 46.89 -9.73 -18.92
C GLY A 233 46.35 -8.74 -17.84
N TRP A 234 45.58 -9.18 -16.85
CA TRP A 234 45.12 -8.35 -15.74
C TRP A 234 46.12 -8.32 -14.59
N CYS A 235 46.15 -7.21 -13.85
CA CYS A 235 46.92 -7.11 -12.63
C CYS A 235 46.13 -6.33 -11.56
N ILE A 236 46.45 -6.57 -10.29
CA ILE A 236 45.84 -5.82 -9.17
C ILE A 236 46.68 -4.58 -8.89
N ALA A 237 46.04 -3.43 -8.79
CA ALA A 237 46.63 -2.17 -8.37
C ALA A 237 45.76 -1.53 -7.29
N ASN A 238 46.37 -0.83 -6.33
CA ASN A 238 45.58 0.02 -5.45
C ASN A 238 45.29 1.36 -6.13
N LEU A 239 44.23 2.04 -5.64
CA LEU A 239 43.76 3.29 -6.24
C LEU A 239 44.82 4.39 -6.24
N GLY A 240 45.66 4.46 -5.19
CA GLY A 240 46.75 5.45 -5.10
C GLY A 240 47.85 5.29 -6.18
N MET A 241 47.95 4.13 -6.80
CA MET A 241 48.92 3.86 -7.89
C MET A 241 48.42 4.34 -9.27
N ILE A 242 47.15 4.53 -9.45
CA ILE A 242 46.51 4.81 -10.75
C ILE A 242 45.86 6.21 -10.83
N GLY A 243 45.87 6.98 -9.74
CA GLY A 243 45.29 8.31 -9.73
C GLY A 243 45.65 9.15 -8.52
N VAL A 244 45.45 10.45 -8.64
CA VAL A 244 45.55 11.40 -7.51
C VAL A 244 44.14 11.57 -6.92
N TRP A 245 44.05 11.35 -5.63
CA TRP A 245 42.77 11.39 -4.90
C TRP A 245 42.70 12.64 -4.05
N GLN A 246 41.59 13.38 -4.19
CA GLN A 246 41.26 14.52 -3.35
C GLN A 246 39.87 14.34 -2.77
N SER A 247 39.70 14.63 -1.49
CA SER A 247 38.38 14.72 -0.90
C SER A 247 37.66 15.97 -1.44
N GLY A 248 36.41 15.80 -1.87
CA GLY A 248 35.57 16.95 -2.22
C GLY A 248 35.31 17.81 -0.99
N GLY A 249 35.38 19.15 -1.13
CA GLY A 249 34.97 20.07 -0.07
C GLY A 249 33.44 20.16 0.02
N THR A 250 32.91 20.31 1.23
CA THR A 250 31.49 20.65 1.39
C THR A 250 31.27 22.05 0.81
N PRO A 251 30.29 22.27 -0.09
CA PRO A 251 30.01 23.60 -0.62
C PRO A 251 29.70 24.58 0.51
N SER A 252 30.26 25.81 0.44
CA SER A 252 29.97 26.86 1.41
C SER A 252 28.47 27.20 1.39
N ARG A 253 27.83 27.21 2.55
CA ARG A 253 26.41 27.60 2.69
C ARG A 253 26.14 29.05 2.19
N SER A 254 27.16 29.87 1.98
CA SER A 254 27.07 31.23 1.43
C SER A 254 27.05 31.26 -0.10
N ASN A 255 27.37 30.15 -0.77
CA ASN A 255 27.32 30.06 -2.22
C ASN A 255 25.93 29.57 -2.68
N LYS A 256 25.12 30.49 -3.20
CA LYS A 256 23.74 30.24 -3.67
C LYS A 256 23.67 29.55 -5.05
N SER A 257 24.80 29.17 -5.64
CA SER A 257 24.89 28.50 -6.95
C SER A 257 24.89 26.97 -6.86
N TYR A 258 24.68 26.39 -5.69
CA TYR A 258 24.51 24.96 -5.44
C TYR A 258 23.12 24.65 -4.96
#